data_b65c9eeb8f51e7f174c0c62223c76340
#
_entry.id   b65c9eeb8f51e7f174c0c62223c76340
#
_cell.length_a   1.000
_cell.length_b   1.000
_cell.length_c   1.000
_cell.angle_alpha   90.00
_cell.angle_beta   90.00
_cell.angle_gamma   90.00
#
_symmetry.space_group_name_H-M   'P 1'
#
loop_
_entity.id
_entity.type
_entity.pdbx_description
1 polymer ?
#
loop_
_entity_poly.entity_id
_entity_poly.type
_entity_poly.pdbx_seq_one_letter_code
_entity_poly.pdbx_strand_id
1 'polypeptide(L)'
;MNILGRLGGALLGGSFAVFGYGAVRDPAALAKLAGPALEEIRKVVPLPKDDELLVRVNGAVQTGAGAALAIGLFPRTSALALAGSLIPTTYAGHPFWTIEDPAQRKAQRTQFLKNAAMLGGLLVVAGAGRKGAASGTGISAG
;
A
#
# COMPACT_ATOMS: atom_id res chain seq x y z
N MET A 1 9.94 -18.97 0.43
CA MET A 1 8.95 -18.48 -0.59
C MET A 1 9.26 -19.17 -1.90
N ASN A 2 8.25 -19.77 -2.51
CA ASN A 2 8.42 -20.43 -3.81
C ASN A 2 8.56 -19.42 -4.96
N ILE A 3 8.84 -19.89 -6.19
CA ILE A 3 9.09 -19.02 -7.34
C ILE A 3 7.90 -18.11 -7.66
N LEU A 4 6.66 -18.62 -7.53
CA LEU A 4 5.45 -17.83 -7.77
C LEU A 4 5.32 -16.72 -6.72
N GLY A 5 5.63 -17.01 -5.45
CA GLY A 5 5.64 -16.01 -4.40
C GLY A 5 6.69 -14.92 -4.63
N ARG A 6 7.86 -15.29 -5.16
CA ARG A 6 8.91 -14.32 -5.53
C ARG A 6 8.48 -13.42 -6.69
N LEU A 7 7.88 -14.01 -7.73
CA LEU A 7 7.34 -13.23 -8.85
C LEU A 7 6.22 -12.29 -8.40
N GLY A 8 5.29 -12.78 -7.59
CA GLY A 8 4.23 -11.97 -7.01
C GLY A 8 4.77 -10.81 -6.16
N GLY A 9 5.76 -11.10 -5.31
CA GLY A 9 6.46 -10.08 -4.52
C GLY A 9 7.18 -9.04 -5.38
N ALA A 10 7.84 -9.49 -6.45
CA ALA A 10 8.52 -8.59 -7.39
C ALA A 10 7.54 -7.66 -8.12
N LEU A 11 6.41 -8.19 -8.57
CA LEU A 11 5.39 -7.41 -9.26
C LEU A 11 4.70 -6.40 -8.31
N LEU A 12 4.25 -6.87 -7.14
CA LEU A 12 3.63 -6.01 -6.13
C LEU A 12 4.62 -4.96 -5.63
N GLY A 13 5.77 -5.40 -5.15
CA GLY A 13 6.78 -4.52 -4.56
C GLY A 13 7.34 -3.53 -5.57
N GLY A 14 7.62 -3.97 -6.78
CA GLY A 14 8.08 -3.10 -7.86
C GLY A 14 7.08 -2.02 -8.22
N SER A 15 5.80 -2.35 -8.30
CA SER A 15 4.72 -1.37 -8.54
C SER A 15 4.67 -0.31 -7.45
N PHE A 16 4.71 -0.72 -6.17
CA PHE A 16 4.73 0.23 -5.05
C PHE A 16 5.98 1.09 -5.03
N ALA A 17 7.15 0.52 -5.34
CA ALA A 17 8.39 1.28 -5.40
C ALA A 17 8.33 2.38 -6.45
N VAL A 18 7.80 2.10 -7.62
CA VAL A 18 7.66 3.08 -8.72
C VAL A 18 6.66 4.17 -8.35
N PHE A 19 5.46 3.81 -7.87
CA PHE A 19 4.44 4.79 -7.49
C PHE A 19 4.88 5.63 -6.29
N GLY A 20 5.47 5.01 -5.28
CA GLY A 20 6.00 5.70 -4.11
C GLY A 20 7.09 6.69 -4.45
N TYR A 21 8.01 6.33 -5.34
CA TYR A 21 9.07 7.22 -5.81
C TYR A 21 8.50 8.45 -6.51
N GLY A 22 7.47 8.30 -7.34
CA GLY A 22 6.77 9.44 -7.95
C GLY A 22 6.19 10.40 -6.91
N ALA A 23 5.57 9.88 -5.86
CA ALA A 23 5.02 10.67 -4.75
C ALA A 23 6.09 11.40 -3.93
N VAL A 24 7.26 10.79 -3.75
CA VAL A 24 8.42 11.45 -3.09
C VAL A 24 8.96 12.59 -3.94
N ARG A 25 9.05 12.38 -5.23
CA ARG A 25 9.65 13.32 -6.18
C ARG A 25 8.78 14.54 -6.45
N ASP A 26 7.48 14.31 -6.64
CA ASP A 26 6.51 15.37 -6.96
C ASP A 26 5.21 15.16 -6.15
N PRO A 27 5.22 15.55 -4.87
CA PRO A 27 4.07 15.35 -3.99
C PRO A 27 2.91 16.35 -4.21
N ALA A 28 3.15 17.48 -4.87
CA ALA A 28 2.22 18.62 -4.89
C ALA A 28 0.84 18.26 -5.45
N ALA A 29 0.78 17.59 -6.61
CA ALA A 29 -0.48 17.20 -7.24
C ALA A 29 -1.26 16.19 -6.39
N LEU A 30 -0.57 15.21 -5.81
CA LEU A 30 -1.18 14.21 -4.93
C LEU A 30 -1.62 14.83 -3.60
N ALA A 31 -0.86 15.76 -3.05
CA ALA A 31 -1.23 16.49 -1.83
C ALA A 31 -2.51 17.31 -2.04
N LYS A 32 -2.63 17.98 -3.18
CA LYS A 32 -3.85 18.71 -3.53
C LYS A 32 -5.08 17.79 -3.65
N LEU A 33 -4.89 16.62 -4.26
CA LEU A 33 -5.95 15.61 -4.40
C LEU A 33 -6.36 15.01 -3.05
N ALA A 34 -5.38 14.73 -2.19
CA ALA A 34 -5.59 14.11 -0.88
C ALA A 34 -6.09 15.08 0.20
N GLY A 35 -5.93 16.39 0.00
CA GLY A 35 -6.24 17.44 0.98
C GLY A 35 -7.57 17.27 1.69
N PRO A 36 -8.71 17.15 0.99
CA PRO A 36 -10.02 17.00 1.62
C PRO A 36 -10.12 15.78 2.55
N ALA A 37 -9.55 14.64 2.14
CA ALA A 37 -9.53 13.43 2.96
C ALA A 37 -8.59 13.57 4.17
N LEU A 38 -7.45 14.24 4.01
CA LEU A 38 -6.52 14.51 5.10
C LEU A 38 -7.14 15.41 6.16
N GLU A 39 -7.95 16.41 5.76
CA GLU A 39 -8.72 17.23 6.69
C GLU A 39 -9.68 16.39 7.55
N GLU A 40 -10.39 15.45 6.94
CA GLU A 40 -11.29 14.54 7.68
C GLU A 40 -10.50 13.63 8.64
N ILE A 41 -9.37 13.10 8.22
CA ILE A 41 -8.51 12.24 9.06
C ILE A 41 -7.95 13.04 10.25
N ARG A 42 -7.59 14.31 10.06
CA ARG A 42 -7.09 15.18 11.13
C ARG A 42 -8.10 15.42 12.26
N LYS A 43 -9.39 15.24 12.01
CA LYS A 43 -10.42 15.35 13.05
C LYS A 43 -10.31 14.22 14.09
N VAL A 44 -9.73 13.09 13.74
CA VAL A 44 -9.60 11.90 14.61
C VAL A 44 -8.16 11.52 14.91
N VAL A 45 -7.21 11.90 14.05
CA VAL A 45 -5.78 11.58 14.20
C VAL A 45 -4.96 12.88 14.12
N PRO A 46 -4.05 13.14 15.09
CA PRO A 46 -3.21 14.34 15.06
C PRO A 46 -2.12 14.21 13.99
N LEU A 47 -2.43 14.64 12.77
CA LEU A 47 -1.49 14.66 11.65
C LEU A 47 -0.89 16.07 11.47
N PRO A 48 0.35 16.20 10.97
CA PRO A 48 0.91 17.45 10.53
C PRO A 48 0.02 18.16 9.51
N LYS A 49 0.08 19.49 9.46
CA LYS A 49 -0.70 20.29 8.51
C LYS A 49 -0.11 20.32 7.10
N ASP A 50 1.13 19.89 6.94
CA ASP A 50 1.83 19.84 5.66
C ASP A 50 1.43 18.58 4.87
N ASP A 51 0.51 18.74 3.93
CA ASP A 51 0.00 17.65 3.10
C ASP A 51 1.07 17.07 2.18
N GLU A 52 1.97 17.91 1.66
CA GLU A 52 3.09 17.43 0.83
C GLU A 52 4.05 16.55 1.62
N LEU A 53 4.32 16.92 2.87
CA LEU A 53 5.13 16.10 3.77
C LEU A 53 4.48 14.74 4.00
N LEU A 54 3.18 14.69 4.26
CA LEU A 54 2.43 13.44 4.46
C LEU A 54 2.48 12.55 3.22
N VAL A 55 2.26 13.13 2.05
CA VAL A 55 2.35 12.39 0.76
C VAL A 55 3.76 11.88 0.52
N ARG A 56 4.78 12.70 0.79
CA ARG A 56 6.18 12.33 0.62
C ARG A 56 6.60 11.22 1.57
N VAL A 57 6.22 11.29 2.84
CA VAL A 57 6.48 10.24 3.84
C VAL A 57 5.81 8.92 3.44
N ASN A 58 4.55 8.99 3.04
CA ASN A 58 3.82 7.81 2.56
C ASN A 58 4.49 7.20 1.31
N GLY A 59 4.90 8.04 0.36
CA GLY A 59 5.65 7.63 -0.82
C GLY A 59 7.00 6.99 -0.48
N ALA A 60 7.71 7.51 0.52
CA ALA A 60 8.97 6.93 1.00
C ALA A 60 8.76 5.54 1.60
N VAL A 61 7.70 5.33 2.37
CA VAL A 61 7.30 4.00 2.89
C VAL A 61 7.02 3.04 1.74
N GLN A 62 6.25 3.48 0.75
CA GLN A 62 5.93 2.67 -0.43
C GLN A 62 7.18 2.31 -1.24
N THR A 63 8.09 3.27 -1.43
CA THR A 63 9.34 3.03 -2.15
C THR A 63 10.23 2.03 -1.42
N GLY A 64 10.48 2.26 -0.14
CA GLY A 64 11.37 1.42 0.66
C GLY A 64 10.82 0.01 0.88
N ALA A 65 9.57 -0.09 1.35
CA ALA A 65 8.92 -1.37 1.58
C ALA A 65 8.63 -2.11 0.25
N GLY A 66 8.31 -1.37 -0.81
CA GLY A 66 8.12 -1.92 -2.15
C GLY A 66 9.40 -2.53 -2.70
N ALA A 67 10.51 -1.81 -2.64
CA ALA A 67 11.82 -2.33 -3.05
C ALA A 67 12.23 -3.55 -2.23
N ALA A 68 12.06 -3.51 -0.91
CA ALA A 68 12.36 -4.64 -0.03
C ALA A 68 11.53 -5.88 -0.39
N LEU A 69 10.23 -5.70 -0.61
CA LEU A 69 9.34 -6.80 -1.04
C LEU A 69 9.75 -7.34 -2.41
N ALA A 70 10.11 -6.46 -3.36
CA ALA A 70 10.48 -6.86 -4.72
C ALA A 70 11.71 -7.78 -4.74
N ILE A 71 12.70 -7.53 -3.87
CA ILE A 71 13.88 -8.38 -3.74
C ILE A 71 13.73 -9.51 -2.72
N GLY A 72 12.56 -9.66 -2.12
CA GLY A 72 12.25 -10.71 -1.15
C GLY A 72 12.84 -10.48 0.25
N LEU A 73 13.17 -9.23 0.58
CA LEU A 73 13.69 -8.84 1.88
C LEU A 73 12.54 -8.54 2.85
N PHE A 74 12.52 -9.21 4.00
CA PHE A 74 11.47 -9.06 5.03
C PHE A 74 10.04 -9.06 4.45
N PRO A 75 9.63 -10.07 3.66
CA PRO A 75 8.43 -10.00 2.84
C PRO A 75 7.17 -9.73 3.65
N ARG A 76 7.06 -10.30 4.84
CA ARG A 76 5.90 -10.08 5.72
C ARG A 76 5.82 -8.65 6.24
N THR A 77 6.92 -8.12 6.77
CA THR A 77 6.99 -6.75 7.31
C THR A 77 6.76 -5.73 6.20
N SER A 78 7.40 -5.95 5.04
CA SER A 78 7.23 -5.11 3.86
C SER A 78 5.78 -5.11 3.37
N ALA A 79 5.15 -6.28 3.28
CA ALA A 79 3.75 -6.40 2.88
C ALA A 79 2.80 -5.70 3.86
N LEU A 80 3.04 -5.81 5.17
CA LEU A 80 2.23 -5.13 6.19
C LEU A 80 2.41 -3.60 6.13
N ALA A 81 3.64 -3.13 5.94
CA ALA A 81 3.91 -1.70 5.78
C ALA A 81 3.21 -1.13 4.53
N LEU A 82 3.26 -1.86 3.41
CA LEU A 82 2.58 -1.48 2.18
C LEU A 82 1.05 -1.51 2.33
N ALA A 83 0.50 -2.51 3.01
CA ALA A 83 -0.93 -2.60 3.29
C ALA A 83 -1.39 -1.40 4.14
N GLY A 84 -0.66 -1.07 5.19
CA GLY A 84 -0.94 0.09 6.05
C GLY A 84 -0.86 1.42 5.31
N SER A 85 0.06 1.55 4.36
CA SER A 85 0.20 2.72 3.49
C SER A 85 -0.92 2.80 2.43
N LEU A 86 -1.32 1.66 1.86
CA LEU A 86 -2.29 1.59 0.77
C LEU A 86 -3.71 1.99 1.21
N ILE A 87 -4.08 1.70 2.45
CA ILE A 87 -5.42 2.02 2.97
C ILE A 87 -5.70 3.53 2.92
N PRO A 88 -4.91 4.42 3.56
CA PRO A 88 -5.13 5.84 3.47
C PRO A 88 -4.92 6.39 2.05
N THR A 89 -3.98 5.84 1.28
CA THR A 89 -3.75 6.23 -0.11
C THR A 89 -4.99 5.99 -0.97
N THR A 90 -5.65 4.86 -0.80
CA THR A 90 -6.86 4.51 -1.53
C THR A 90 -8.03 5.39 -1.13
N TYR A 91 -8.22 5.61 0.17
CA TYR A 91 -9.27 6.48 0.69
C TYR A 91 -9.10 7.93 0.22
N ALA A 92 -7.89 8.46 0.30
CA ALA A 92 -7.58 9.84 -0.05
C ALA A 92 -7.50 10.07 -1.57
N GLY A 93 -6.95 9.12 -2.32
CA GLY A 93 -6.67 9.27 -3.74
C GLY A 93 -7.82 8.87 -4.67
N HIS A 94 -8.72 8.01 -4.22
CA HIS A 94 -9.78 7.44 -5.06
C HIS A 94 -11.17 7.49 -4.41
N PRO A 95 -11.64 8.67 -3.97
CA PRO A 95 -12.95 8.83 -3.32
C PRO A 95 -14.08 8.87 -4.35
N PHE A 96 -14.31 7.77 -5.07
CA PHE A 96 -15.28 7.70 -6.18
C PHE A 96 -16.72 8.03 -5.75
N TRP A 97 -17.05 7.80 -4.48
CA TRP A 97 -18.39 8.10 -3.91
C TRP A 97 -18.69 9.59 -3.81
N THR A 98 -17.68 10.47 -3.91
CA THR A 98 -17.85 11.93 -3.91
C THR A 98 -17.96 12.54 -5.30
N ILE A 99 -17.78 11.75 -6.36
CA ILE A 99 -17.70 12.22 -7.73
C ILE A 99 -19.08 12.10 -8.39
N GLU A 100 -19.58 13.21 -8.93
CA GLU A 100 -20.88 13.28 -9.57
C GLU A 100 -20.85 12.82 -11.03
N ASP A 101 -19.79 13.16 -11.76
CA ASP A 101 -19.64 12.76 -13.17
C ASP A 101 -19.52 11.24 -13.32
N PRO A 102 -20.44 10.57 -14.09
CA PRO A 102 -20.45 9.11 -14.20
C PRO A 102 -19.17 8.50 -14.76
N ALA A 103 -18.54 9.14 -15.73
CA ALA A 103 -17.31 8.65 -16.36
C ALA A 103 -16.11 8.73 -15.40
N GLN A 104 -15.96 9.84 -14.69
CA GLN A 104 -14.91 10.02 -13.68
C GLN A 104 -15.14 9.11 -12.48
N ARG A 105 -16.40 8.97 -12.01
CA ARG A 105 -16.74 8.04 -10.95
C ARG A 105 -16.34 6.61 -11.30
N LYS A 106 -16.66 6.15 -12.52
CA LYS A 106 -16.29 4.81 -13.01
C LYS A 106 -14.77 4.62 -13.04
N ALA A 107 -14.03 5.60 -13.52
CA ALA A 107 -12.56 5.55 -13.56
C ALA A 107 -11.96 5.46 -12.15
N GLN A 108 -12.41 6.29 -11.21
CA GLN A 108 -11.93 6.27 -9.83
C GLN A 108 -12.36 5.01 -9.08
N ARG A 109 -13.55 4.48 -9.35
CA ARG A 109 -13.98 3.19 -8.81
C ARG A 109 -13.08 2.05 -9.30
N THR A 110 -12.68 2.05 -10.55
CA THR A 110 -11.73 1.07 -11.10
C THR A 110 -10.38 1.13 -10.36
N GLN A 111 -9.86 2.32 -10.10
CA GLN A 111 -8.64 2.50 -9.32
C GLN A 111 -8.79 2.01 -7.88
N PHE A 112 -9.91 2.30 -7.24
CA PHE A 112 -10.23 1.80 -5.90
C PHE A 112 -10.24 0.27 -5.85
N LEU A 113 -10.93 -0.38 -6.80
CA LEU A 113 -11.01 -1.84 -6.87
C LEU A 113 -9.64 -2.48 -7.16
N LYS A 114 -8.83 -1.83 -8.00
CA LYS A 114 -7.46 -2.27 -8.26
C LYS A 114 -6.60 -2.23 -6.98
N ASN A 115 -6.71 -1.15 -6.21
CA ASN A 115 -6.02 -1.04 -4.93
C ASN A 115 -6.53 -2.06 -3.90
N ALA A 116 -7.83 -2.35 -3.89
CA ALA A 116 -8.38 -3.41 -3.06
C ALA A 116 -7.81 -4.79 -3.43
N ALA A 117 -7.65 -5.08 -4.72
CA ALA A 117 -7.00 -6.31 -5.19
C ALA A 117 -5.52 -6.37 -4.78
N MET A 118 -4.79 -5.26 -4.88
CA MET A 118 -3.40 -5.16 -4.41
C MET A 118 -3.30 -5.39 -2.89
N LEU A 119 -4.23 -4.83 -2.12
CA LEU A 119 -4.32 -5.07 -0.67
C LEU A 119 -4.51 -6.56 -0.38
N GLY A 120 -5.40 -7.22 -1.10
CA GLY A 120 -5.60 -8.67 -1.01
C GLY A 120 -4.30 -9.44 -1.25
N GLY A 121 -3.55 -9.09 -2.30
CA GLY A 121 -2.24 -9.67 -2.58
C GLY A 121 -1.23 -9.48 -1.45
N LEU A 122 -1.16 -8.27 -0.87
CA LEU A 122 -0.28 -7.97 0.26
C LEU A 122 -0.64 -8.78 1.51
N LEU A 123 -1.93 -8.95 1.79
CA LEU A 123 -2.40 -9.76 2.91
C LEU A 123 -2.06 -11.24 2.74
N VAL A 124 -2.11 -11.76 1.52
CA VAL A 124 -1.65 -13.12 1.19
C VAL A 124 -0.16 -13.27 1.48
N VAL A 125 0.66 -12.34 1.03
CA VAL A 125 2.11 -12.33 1.32
C VAL A 125 2.38 -12.26 2.83
N ALA A 126 1.70 -11.38 3.54
CA ALA A 126 1.84 -11.23 4.98
C ALA A 126 1.41 -12.52 5.74
N GLY A 127 0.36 -13.18 5.27
CA GLY A 127 -0.16 -14.41 5.86
C GLY A 127 0.69 -15.65 5.59
N ALA A 128 1.34 -15.73 4.44
CA ALA A 128 2.14 -16.88 4.02
C ALA A 128 3.31 -17.19 5.00
N GLY A 129 3.87 -16.16 5.64
CA GLY A 129 4.94 -16.33 6.63
C GLY A 129 4.49 -17.05 7.91
N ARG A 130 3.20 -17.01 8.26
CA ARG A 130 2.67 -17.67 9.46
C ARG A 130 2.56 -19.19 9.31
N LYS A 131 2.24 -19.68 8.12
CA LYS A 131 2.13 -21.12 7.84
C LYS A 131 3.48 -21.83 7.91
N GLY A 132 4.56 -21.16 7.49
CA GLY A 132 5.93 -21.69 7.63
C GLY A 132 6.41 -21.78 9.08
N ALA A 133 6.03 -20.85 9.94
CA ALA A 133 6.37 -20.85 11.37
C ALA A 133 5.56 -21.89 12.16
N ALA A 134 4.29 -22.15 11.81
CA ALA A 134 3.43 -23.12 12.48
C ALA A 134 3.77 -24.58 12.15
N SER A 135 4.30 -24.87 10.96
CA SER A 135 4.73 -26.23 10.57
C SER A 135 6.12 -26.62 11.11
N GLY A 136 6.89 -25.68 11.63
CA GLY A 136 8.21 -25.95 12.21
C GLY A 136 8.19 -26.41 13.68
N THR A 137 7.06 -26.34 14.37
CA THR A 137 6.92 -26.73 15.79
C THR A 137 6.35 -28.14 16.00
N GLY A 138 6.20 -28.92 14.95
CA GLY A 138 5.54 -30.24 14.99
C GLY A 138 6.45 -31.46 14.95
N ILE A 139 7.72 -31.36 15.30
CA ILE A 139 8.60 -32.54 15.37
C ILE A 139 9.47 -32.50 16.62
N SER A 140 8.95 -33.06 17.67
CA SER A 140 9.77 -33.80 18.63
C SER A 140 8.89 -34.66 19.49
N ALA A 141 8.64 -35.87 19.09
CA ALA A 141 8.34 -36.98 19.94
C ALA A 141 8.99 -38.20 19.35
N GLY A 142 10.15 -38.53 19.84
CA GLY A 142 10.81 -39.80 19.62
C GLY A 142 11.08 -40.43 20.95
#